data_7f4e51571aedc7a1ac5d8858774bdd17
#
_entry.id   7f4e51571aedc7a1ac5d8858774bdd17
#
_cell.length_a   1.000
_cell.length_b   1.000
_cell.length_c   1.000
_cell.angle_alpha   90.00
_cell.angle_beta   90.00
_cell.angle_gamma   90.00
#
_symmetry.space_group_name_H-M   'P 1'
#
loop_
_entity.id
_entity.type
_entity.pdbx_description
1 polymer ?
#
loop_
_entity_poly.entity_id
_entity_poly.type
_entity_poly.pdbx_seq_one_letter_code
_entity_poly.pdbx_strand_id
1 'polypeptide(L)'
;RWCKPERYLADRSFRNPLKQFIPLSDEIDNAITSRPEYRIAKNKIELQESSRKIADAHFLPQFHIGVDGSYSSPGYNFKSDLDPNYAIYAKLSIPLFEWGKRKSTRNASSYAINMAQQNLSKTQDKIRLEIQTAHYNYKQAIDKVELTESSLSKASESEQMAMERYKEGNVSIVEVINAQLYHQQAQVNYIQSKLNAQMAKTDFERAIYYLREKE
;
A
#
# COMPACT_ATOMS: atom_id res chain seq x y z
N ARG A 1 43.93 3.89 11.95
CA ARG A 1 43.60 3.06 10.76
C ARG A 1 42.32 3.64 10.16
N TRP A 2 42.45 4.55 9.21
CA TRP A 2 41.32 5.14 8.47
C TRP A 2 40.84 4.09 7.47
N CYS A 3 39.56 3.79 7.52
CA CYS A 3 38.89 2.87 6.60
C CYS A 3 38.95 3.48 5.20
N LYS A 4 39.58 2.82 4.23
CA LYS A 4 39.64 3.27 2.85
C LYS A 4 38.21 3.27 2.26
N PRO A 5 37.68 4.39 1.76
CA PRO A 5 36.34 4.50 1.24
C PRO A 5 36.09 3.75 -0.09
N GLU A 6 37.18 3.22 -0.70
CA GLU A 6 37.09 2.64 -2.05
C GLU A 6 36.40 1.27 -2.13
N ARG A 7 36.14 0.60 -1.01
CA ARG A 7 35.59 -0.77 -1.05
C ARG A 7 34.07 -0.85 -1.13
N TYR A 8 33.35 0.22 -0.82
CA TYR A 8 31.88 0.28 -0.89
C TYR A 8 31.33 0.83 -2.22
N LEU A 9 32.18 1.46 -3.05
CA LEU A 9 31.77 2.03 -4.34
C LEU A 9 32.03 1.10 -5.53
N ALA A 10 32.63 -0.07 -5.31
CA ALA A 10 33.02 -1.01 -6.36
C ALA A 10 32.00 -2.13 -6.62
N ASP A 11 30.80 -2.05 -6.07
CA ASP A 11 29.76 -3.01 -6.42
C ASP A 11 29.26 -2.75 -7.84
N ARG A 12 29.71 -3.60 -8.76
CA ARG A 12 29.31 -3.59 -10.19
C ARG A 12 27.80 -3.77 -10.41
N SER A 13 27.02 -4.08 -9.35
CA SER A 13 25.57 -4.17 -9.38
C SER A 13 24.90 -2.82 -9.67
N PHE A 14 25.61 -1.69 -9.42
CA PHE A 14 25.11 -0.34 -9.69
C PHE A 14 25.13 0.07 -11.18
N ARG A 15 25.80 -0.68 -12.05
CA ARG A 15 25.95 -0.25 -13.46
C ARG A 15 24.82 -0.69 -14.40
N ASN A 16 23.95 -1.63 -14.05
CA ASN A 16 23.02 -2.18 -15.06
C ASN A 16 21.61 -2.63 -14.64
N PRO A 17 21.12 -2.52 -13.41
CA PRO A 17 19.73 -2.90 -13.13
C PRO A 17 18.70 -1.80 -13.38
N LEU A 18 19.15 -0.58 -13.77
CA LEU A 18 18.27 0.57 -13.86
C LEU A 18 17.45 0.65 -15.16
N LYS A 19 17.84 -0.11 -16.21
CA LYS A 19 17.21 0.00 -17.54
C LYS A 19 16.12 -1.03 -17.86
N GLN A 20 15.81 -1.97 -16.96
CA GLN A 20 14.94 -3.10 -17.29
C GLN A 20 13.72 -3.23 -16.35
N PHE A 21 12.81 -2.29 -16.36
CA PHE A 21 11.45 -2.59 -15.88
C PHE A 21 10.46 -1.56 -16.43
N ILE A 22 9.91 -1.85 -17.61
CA ILE A 22 8.66 -1.21 -18.06
C ILE A 22 7.61 -2.30 -17.89
N PRO A 23 6.73 -2.23 -16.86
CA PRO A 23 5.66 -3.20 -16.75
C PRO A 23 4.73 -3.03 -17.95
N LEU A 24 4.49 -4.14 -18.65
CA LEU A 24 3.43 -4.24 -19.65
C LEU A 24 2.08 -4.05 -18.93
N SER A 25 1.05 -3.56 -19.62
CA SER A 25 -0.29 -3.31 -19.03
C SER A 25 -0.82 -4.48 -18.21
N ASP A 26 -0.58 -5.70 -18.68
CA ASP A 26 -1.03 -6.95 -18.04
C ASP A 26 -0.33 -7.23 -16.70
N GLU A 27 0.92 -6.79 -16.55
CA GLU A 27 1.65 -6.91 -15.27
C GLU A 27 1.10 -5.94 -14.22
N ILE A 28 0.60 -4.76 -14.64
CA ILE A 28 -0.03 -3.80 -13.73
C ILE A 28 -1.33 -4.36 -13.15
N ASP A 29 -2.18 -4.99 -13.96
CA ASP A 29 -3.45 -5.55 -13.50
C ASP A 29 -3.22 -6.77 -12.57
N ASN A 30 -2.20 -7.58 -12.85
CA ASN A 30 -1.77 -8.65 -11.94
C ASN A 30 -1.23 -8.08 -10.62
N ALA A 31 -0.44 -7.02 -10.66
CA ALA A 31 0.05 -6.34 -9.48
C ALA A 31 -1.09 -5.76 -8.63
N ILE A 32 -2.13 -5.18 -9.25
CA ILE A 32 -3.31 -4.65 -8.55
C ILE A 32 -4.04 -5.77 -7.81
N THR A 33 -4.29 -6.91 -8.48
CA THR A 33 -5.07 -8.02 -7.90
C THR A 33 -4.33 -8.76 -6.79
N SER A 34 -3.00 -8.76 -6.81
CA SER A 34 -2.17 -9.40 -5.77
C SER A 34 -2.10 -8.59 -4.48
N ARG A 35 -2.38 -7.27 -4.52
CA ARG A 35 -2.27 -6.38 -3.36
C ARG A 35 -3.29 -6.69 -2.26
N PRO A 36 -2.86 -6.65 -0.98
CA PRO A 36 -3.77 -6.90 0.17
C PRO A 36 -4.93 -5.92 0.21
N GLU A 37 -4.72 -4.66 -0.17
CA GLU A 37 -5.75 -3.61 -0.15
C GLU A 37 -6.90 -3.95 -1.13
N TYR A 38 -6.57 -4.49 -2.30
CA TYR A 38 -7.55 -4.98 -3.27
C TYR A 38 -8.35 -6.15 -2.69
N ARG A 39 -7.67 -7.13 -2.08
CA ARG A 39 -8.32 -8.30 -1.46
C ARG A 39 -9.24 -7.90 -0.32
N ILE A 40 -8.81 -6.95 0.53
CA ILE A 40 -9.64 -6.40 1.61
C ILE A 40 -10.90 -5.74 1.04
N ALA A 41 -10.76 -4.89 0.01
CA ALA A 41 -11.90 -4.23 -0.62
C ALA A 41 -12.87 -5.23 -1.27
N LYS A 42 -12.36 -6.29 -1.89
CA LYS A 42 -13.16 -7.39 -2.45
C LYS A 42 -13.93 -8.14 -1.37
N ASN A 43 -13.25 -8.55 -0.30
CA ASN A 43 -13.88 -9.27 0.82
C ASN A 43 -14.95 -8.41 1.51
N LYS A 44 -14.82 -7.08 1.46
CA LYS A 44 -15.82 -6.17 2.00
C LYS A 44 -17.14 -6.22 1.22
N ILE A 45 -17.10 -6.50 -0.08
CA ILE A 45 -18.32 -6.74 -0.88
C ILE A 45 -19.01 -8.02 -0.39
N GLU A 46 -18.27 -9.12 -0.23
CA GLU A 46 -18.82 -10.39 0.25
C GLU A 46 -19.40 -10.26 1.66
N LEU A 47 -18.77 -9.43 2.50
CA LEU A 47 -19.30 -9.10 3.83
C LEU A 47 -20.65 -8.36 3.75
N GLN A 48 -20.80 -7.38 2.83
CA GLN A 48 -22.06 -6.67 2.65
C GLN A 48 -23.15 -7.58 2.06
N GLU A 49 -22.81 -8.50 1.17
CA GLU A 49 -23.74 -9.51 0.66
C GLU A 49 -24.22 -10.45 1.76
N SER A 50 -23.31 -10.88 2.64
CA SER A 50 -23.66 -11.71 3.79
C SER A 50 -24.52 -10.94 4.81
N SER A 51 -24.20 -9.67 5.04
CA SER A 51 -25.01 -8.78 5.89
C SER A 51 -26.43 -8.61 5.34
N ARG A 52 -26.59 -8.52 4.01
CA ARG A 52 -27.90 -8.50 3.36
C ARG A 52 -28.68 -9.80 3.61
N LYS A 53 -28.02 -10.97 3.51
CA LYS A 53 -28.66 -12.26 3.80
C LYS A 53 -29.13 -12.32 5.26
N ILE A 54 -28.35 -11.83 6.21
CA ILE A 54 -28.71 -11.74 7.63
C ILE A 54 -29.93 -10.82 7.81
N ALA A 55 -29.91 -9.64 7.14
CA ALA A 55 -31.03 -8.72 7.19
C ALA A 55 -32.32 -9.30 6.59
N ASP A 56 -32.22 -10.04 5.48
CA ASP A 56 -33.34 -10.75 4.87
C ASP A 56 -33.85 -11.91 5.77
N ALA A 57 -32.98 -12.57 6.50
CA ALA A 57 -33.33 -13.67 7.41
C ALA A 57 -34.25 -13.21 8.57
N HIS A 58 -34.15 -11.95 8.98
CA HIS A 58 -35.05 -11.38 9.99
C HIS A 58 -36.53 -11.41 9.56
N PHE A 59 -36.81 -11.43 8.27
CA PHE A 59 -38.16 -11.48 7.70
C PHE A 59 -38.66 -12.90 7.42
N LEU A 60 -37.89 -13.93 7.78
CA LEU A 60 -38.27 -15.33 7.67
C LEU A 60 -38.87 -15.84 8.98
N PRO A 61 -39.65 -16.93 8.96
CA PRO A 61 -40.09 -17.60 10.18
C PRO A 61 -38.89 -17.98 11.06
N GLN A 62 -38.95 -17.59 12.34
CA GLN A 62 -37.90 -17.88 13.32
C GLN A 62 -38.44 -18.90 14.33
N PHE A 63 -37.71 -20.01 14.48
CA PHE A 63 -38.01 -21.05 15.42
C PHE A 63 -36.98 -21.03 16.55
N HIS A 64 -37.45 -20.92 17.78
CA HIS A 64 -36.64 -20.88 18.97
C HIS A 64 -37.02 -22.04 19.91
N ILE A 65 -36.02 -22.73 20.41
CA ILE A 65 -36.18 -23.68 21.50
C ILE A 65 -35.36 -23.14 22.67
N GLY A 66 -35.95 -23.13 23.85
CA GLY A 66 -35.27 -22.68 25.05
C GLY A 66 -35.60 -23.55 26.25
N VAL A 67 -34.69 -23.51 27.20
CA VAL A 67 -34.85 -24.13 28.53
C VAL A 67 -34.57 -23.06 29.55
N ASP A 68 -35.55 -22.70 30.34
CA ASP A 68 -35.40 -21.78 31.44
C ASP A 68 -35.38 -22.53 32.77
N GLY A 69 -34.44 -22.18 33.63
CA GLY A 69 -34.37 -22.67 35.00
C GLY A 69 -34.39 -21.50 35.97
N SER A 70 -35.25 -21.53 36.94
CA SER A 70 -35.32 -20.49 37.98
C SER A 70 -35.58 -21.09 39.37
N TYR A 71 -35.08 -20.40 40.39
CA TYR A 71 -35.48 -20.65 41.77
C TYR A 71 -36.46 -19.51 42.16
N SER A 72 -37.67 -19.87 42.50
CA SER A 72 -38.68 -18.88 42.92
C SER A 72 -39.49 -19.39 44.14
N SER A 73 -39.97 -18.42 44.89
CA SER A 73 -40.91 -18.61 46.00
C SER A 73 -42.09 -17.65 45.80
N PRO A 74 -43.34 -18.14 45.68
CA PRO A 74 -43.70 -19.53 45.52
C PRO A 74 -43.31 -20.11 44.15
N GLY A 75 -42.95 -21.38 44.13
CA GLY A 75 -42.75 -22.17 42.89
C GLY A 75 -44.07 -22.47 42.18
N TYR A 76 -44.05 -23.29 41.13
CA TYR A 76 -45.25 -23.75 40.41
C TYR A 76 -46.19 -24.58 41.29
N ASN A 77 -45.69 -25.11 42.42
CA ASN A 77 -46.47 -25.84 43.41
C ASN A 77 -47.16 -24.95 44.47
N PHE A 78 -47.03 -23.61 44.35
CA PHE A 78 -47.59 -22.59 45.26
C PHE A 78 -47.17 -22.74 46.75
N LYS A 79 -46.07 -23.46 47.03
CA LYS A 79 -45.49 -23.52 48.37
C LYS A 79 -44.61 -22.25 48.60
N SER A 80 -44.51 -21.85 49.86
CA SER A 80 -43.73 -20.69 50.26
C SER A 80 -42.21 -20.91 50.28
N ASP A 81 -41.76 -22.13 50.03
CA ASP A 81 -40.34 -22.50 49.98
C ASP A 81 -39.73 -22.17 48.62
N LEU A 82 -38.42 -21.97 48.56
CA LEU A 82 -37.67 -21.81 47.32
C LEU A 82 -37.57 -23.16 46.59
N ASP A 83 -38.26 -23.28 45.47
CA ASP A 83 -38.25 -24.50 44.63
C ASP A 83 -37.57 -24.23 43.28
N PRO A 84 -36.83 -25.25 42.75
CA PRO A 84 -36.30 -25.18 41.39
C PRO A 84 -37.45 -25.39 40.40
N ASN A 85 -37.55 -24.44 39.45
CA ASN A 85 -38.55 -24.50 38.39
C ASN A 85 -37.81 -24.61 37.04
N TYR A 86 -38.27 -25.54 36.20
CA TYR A 86 -37.72 -25.77 34.87
C TYR A 86 -38.83 -25.65 33.82
N ALA A 87 -38.58 -24.88 32.77
CA ALA A 87 -39.52 -24.79 31.65
C ALA A 87 -38.79 -25.09 30.34
N ILE A 88 -39.35 -25.97 29.54
CA ILE A 88 -38.90 -26.19 28.15
C ILE A 88 -39.95 -25.55 27.25
N TYR A 89 -39.55 -24.69 26.36
CA TYR A 89 -40.48 -24.04 25.44
C TYR A 89 -39.99 -24.07 24.02
N ALA A 90 -40.92 -24.06 23.08
CA ALA A 90 -40.68 -23.84 21.65
C ALA A 90 -41.52 -22.67 21.21
N LYS A 91 -40.89 -21.71 20.53
CA LYS A 91 -41.53 -20.49 20.04
C LYS A 91 -41.31 -20.36 18.54
N LEU A 92 -42.40 -20.23 17.77
CA LEU A 92 -42.37 -19.90 16.35
C LEU A 92 -42.83 -18.43 16.18
N SER A 93 -41.98 -17.61 15.59
CA SER A 93 -42.26 -16.20 15.30
C SER A 93 -42.27 -15.97 13.80
N ILE A 94 -43.38 -15.52 13.26
CA ILE A 94 -43.57 -15.27 11.83
C ILE A 94 -43.98 -13.81 11.65
N PRO A 95 -43.11 -12.92 11.11
CA PRO A 95 -43.48 -11.55 10.81
C PRO A 95 -44.41 -11.52 9.58
N LEU A 96 -45.71 -11.24 9.77
CA LEU A 96 -46.70 -11.21 8.70
C LEU A 96 -46.72 -9.87 7.98
N PHE A 97 -46.55 -8.76 8.70
CA PHE A 97 -46.66 -7.41 8.13
C PHE A 97 -45.77 -6.41 8.88
N GLU A 98 -44.89 -5.70 8.17
CA GLU A 98 -43.93 -4.75 8.74
C GLU A 98 -43.91 -3.40 8.00
N TRP A 99 -45.02 -2.87 7.55
CA TRP A 99 -45.17 -1.51 7.02
C TRP A 99 -44.08 -1.06 6.05
N GLY A 100 -43.66 -1.93 5.12
CA GLY A 100 -42.65 -1.61 4.11
C GLY A 100 -41.20 -1.69 4.61
N LYS A 101 -40.93 -2.04 5.87
CA LYS A 101 -39.59 -2.17 6.46
C LYS A 101 -38.68 -3.13 5.66
N ARG A 102 -39.26 -4.27 5.20
CA ARG A 102 -38.56 -5.24 4.36
C ARG A 102 -37.97 -4.60 3.08
N LYS A 103 -38.80 -3.80 2.37
CA LYS A 103 -38.40 -3.10 1.15
C LYS A 103 -37.30 -2.07 1.44
N SER A 104 -37.47 -1.29 2.51
CA SER A 104 -36.51 -0.29 2.92
C SER A 104 -35.15 -0.91 3.32
N THR A 105 -35.17 -1.99 4.12
CA THR A 105 -33.96 -2.72 4.53
C THR A 105 -33.23 -3.34 3.33
N ARG A 106 -33.96 -3.90 2.37
CA ARG A 106 -33.39 -4.41 1.12
C ARG A 106 -32.72 -3.33 0.28
N ASN A 107 -33.38 -2.18 0.14
CA ASN A 107 -32.81 -1.05 -0.59
C ASN A 107 -31.55 -0.54 0.11
N ALA A 108 -31.58 -0.37 1.43
CA ALA A 108 -30.41 0.03 2.22
C ALA A 108 -29.22 -0.95 2.04
N SER A 109 -29.50 -2.26 2.11
CA SER A 109 -28.46 -3.28 1.88
C SER A 109 -27.92 -3.25 0.44
N SER A 110 -28.79 -2.99 -0.56
CA SER A 110 -28.36 -2.86 -1.96
C SER A 110 -27.44 -1.65 -2.14
N TYR A 111 -27.77 -0.51 -1.54
CA TYR A 111 -26.89 0.66 -1.57
C TYR A 111 -25.57 0.42 -0.85
N ALA A 112 -25.56 -0.33 0.26
CA ALA A 112 -24.33 -0.69 0.96
C ALA A 112 -23.41 -1.57 0.10
N ILE A 113 -23.97 -2.53 -0.66
CA ILE A 113 -23.22 -3.35 -1.63
C ILE A 113 -22.65 -2.47 -2.74
N ASN A 114 -23.48 -1.60 -3.34
CA ASN A 114 -23.03 -0.68 -4.39
C ASN A 114 -21.90 0.23 -3.88
N MET A 115 -22.01 0.73 -2.66
CA MET A 115 -20.97 1.55 -2.02
C MET A 115 -19.66 0.77 -1.82
N ALA A 116 -19.74 -0.51 -1.44
CA ALA A 116 -18.58 -1.38 -1.34
C ALA A 116 -17.92 -1.64 -2.72
N GLN A 117 -18.73 -1.82 -3.78
CA GLN A 117 -18.24 -1.98 -5.16
C GLN A 117 -17.54 -0.71 -5.65
N GLN A 118 -18.10 0.48 -5.40
CA GLN A 118 -17.45 1.75 -5.76
C GLN A 118 -16.15 1.98 -4.98
N ASN A 119 -16.10 1.54 -3.72
CA ASN A 119 -14.86 1.58 -2.94
C ASN A 119 -13.78 0.63 -3.49
N LEU A 120 -14.16 -0.54 -4.04
CA LEU A 120 -13.22 -1.43 -4.74
C LEU A 120 -12.65 -0.73 -5.96
N SER A 121 -13.49 -0.14 -6.82
CA SER A 121 -13.04 0.61 -8.00
C SER A 121 -12.10 1.75 -7.62
N LYS A 122 -12.48 2.55 -6.61
CA LYS A 122 -11.61 3.62 -6.08
C LYS A 122 -10.25 3.08 -5.58
N THR A 123 -10.24 1.92 -4.95
CA THR A 123 -9.00 1.29 -4.47
C THR A 123 -8.12 0.85 -5.65
N GLN A 124 -8.71 0.28 -6.71
CA GLN A 124 -8.01 -0.06 -7.94
C GLN A 124 -7.35 1.16 -8.59
N ASP A 125 -8.13 2.25 -8.74
CA ASP A 125 -7.63 3.50 -9.34
C ASP A 125 -6.49 4.10 -8.51
N LYS A 126 -6.61 4.06 -7.17
CA LYS A 126 -5.55 4.52 -6.26
C LYS A 126 -4.27 3.71 -6.41
N ILE A 127 -4.36 2.39 -6.48
CA ILE A 127 -3.19 1.51 -6.66
C ILE A 127 -2.56 1.76 -8.03
N ARG A 128 -3.37 1.89 -9.09
CA ARG A 128 -2.88 2.21 -10.44
C ARG A 128 -2.13 3.52 -10.48
N LEU A 129 -2.68 4.56 -9.85
CA LEU A 129 -2.02 5.87 -9.74
C LEU A 129 -0.70 5.78 -8.96
N GLU A 130 -0.67 5.04 -7.87
CA GLU A 130 0.56 4.83 -7.08
C GLU A 130 1.66 4.17 -7.91
N ILE A 131 1.34 3.11 -8.66
CA ILE A 131 2.28 2.43 -9.55
C ILE A 131 2.79 3.37 -10.64
N GLN A 132 1.89 4.11 -11.29
CA GLN A 132 2.26 5.05 -12.35
C GLN A 132 3.16 6.19 -11.81
N THR A 133 2.83 6.72 -10.64
CA THR A 133 3.62 7.79 -10.01
C THR A 133 5.01 7.28 -9.61
N ALA A 134 5.08 6.09 -9.01
CA ALA A 134 6.36 5.48 -8.63
C ALA A 134 7.23 5.19 -9.87
N HIS A 135 6.64 4.67 -10.96
CA HIS A 135 7.32 4.45 -12.22
C HIS A 135 7.88 5.76 -12.82
N TYR A 136 7.08 6.81 -12.84
CA TYR A 136 7.50 8.12 -13.34
C TYR A 136 8.65 8.69 -12.52
N ASN A 137 8.55 8.65 -11.19
CA ASN A 137 9.60 9.13 -10.29
C ASN A 137 10.90 8.34 -10.47
N TYR A 138 10.80 7.02 -10.65
CA TYR A 138 11.95 6.17 -10.91
C TYR A 138 12.64 6.54 -12.23
N LYS A 139 11.86 6.73 -13.30
CA LYS A 139 12.40 7.15 -14.59
C LYS A 139 13.12 8.50 -14.48
N GLN A 140 12.48 9.50 -13.85
CA GLN A 140 13.12 10.81 -13.63
C GLN A 140 14.41 10.72 -12.80
N ALA A 141 14.42 9.82 -11.79
CA ALA A 141 15.63 9.65 -10.98
C ALA A 141 16.79 9.05 -11.78
N ILE A 142 16.51 8.14 -12.73
CA ILE A 142 17.52 7.60 -13.66
C ILE A 142 18.07 8.71 -14.57
N ASP A 143 17.18 9.48 -15.22
CA ASP A 143 17.56 10.56 -16.10
C ASP A 143 18.44 11.60 -15.36
N LYS A 144 18.13 11.85 -14.08
CA LYS A 144 18.92 12.73 -13.22
C LYS A 144 20.31 12.16 -12.91
N VAL A 145 20.46 10.84 -12.72
CA VAL A 145 21.78 10.21 -12.54
C VAL A 145 22.64 10.43 -13.79
N GLU A 146 22.10 10.19 -14.98
CA GLU A 146 22.82 10.38 -16.24
C GLU A 146 23.26 11.85 -16.43
N LEU A 147 22.38 12.80 -16.11
CA LEU A 147 22.69 14.23 -16.17
C LEU A 147 23.79 14.63 -15.18
N THR A 148 23.72 14.16 -13.94
CA THR A 148 24.73 14.48 -12.91
C THR A 148 26.06 13.77 -13.15
N GLU A 149 26.06 12.59 -13.77
CA GLU A 149 27.29 11.92 -14.23
C GLU A 149 28.01 12.73 -15.30
N SER A 150 27.27 13.21 -16.32
CA SER A 150 27.81 14.10 -17.34
C SER A 150 28.33 15.42 -16.75
N SER A 151 27.62 15.98 -15.77
CA SER A 151 28.06 17.21 -15.08
C SER A 151 29.33 16.99 -14.27
N LEU A 152 29.47 15.84 -13.59
CA LEU A 152 30.67 15.47 -12.86
C LEU A 152 31.88 15.33 -13.79
N SER A 153 31.71 14.68 -14.95
CA SER A 153 32.75 14.55 -15.97
C SER A 153 33.26 15.90 -16.43
N LYS A 154 32.35 16.83 -16.76
CA LYS A 154 32.71 18.21 -17.20
C LYS A 154 33.38 19.02 -16.09
N ALA A 155 32.92 18.88 -14.85
CA ALA A 155 33.52 19.55 -13.70
C ALA A 155 34.96 19.07 -13.43
N SER A 156 35.20 17.74 -13.55
CA SER A 156 36.54 17.15 -13.44
C SER A 156 37.47 17.62 -14.54
N GLU A 157 37.00 17.69 -15.79
CA GLU A 157 37.76 18.22 -16.92
C GLU A 157 38.10 19.71 -16.72
N SER A 158 37.14 20.52 -16.24
CA SER A 158 37.35 21.93 -15.92
C SER A 158 38.39 22.14 -14.82
N GLU A 159 38.37 21.33 -13.76
CA GLU A 159 39.38 21.39 -12.71
C GLU A 159 40.77 21.06 -13.24
N GLN A 160 40.89 20.05 -14.10
CA GLN A 160 42.16 19.66 -14.70
C GLN A 160 42.72 20.79 -15.58
N MET A 161 41.87 21.38 -16.42
CA MET A 161 42.27 22.52 -17.24
C MET A 161 42.70 23.77 -16.43
N ALA A 162 41.97 24.05 -15.33
CA ALA A 162 42.36 25.16 -14.44
C ALA A 162 43.70 24.90 -13.78
N MET A 163 44.00 23.67 -13.37
CA MET A 163 45.26 23.27 -12.78
C MET A 163 46.44 23.36 -13.77
N GLU A 164 46.24 22.98 -15.03
CA GLU A 164 47.26 23.10 -16.10
C GLU A 164 47.57 24.58 -16.40
N ARG A 165 46.57 25.42 -16.57
CA ARG A 165 46.73 26.84 -16.79
C ARG A 165 47.42 27.57 -15.63
N TYR A 166 47.16 27.14 -14.41
CA TYR A 166 47.84 27.66 -13.22
C TYR A 166 49.33 27.32 -13.24
N LYS A 167 49.71 26.06 -13.62
CA LYS A 167 51.11 25.68 -13.78
C LYS A 167 51.86 26.46 -14.82
N GLU A 168 51.16 26.92 -15.87
CA GLU A 168 51.69 27.80 -16.92
C GLU A 168 51.72 29.28 -16.50
N GLY A 169 51.18 29.61 -15.30
CA GLY A 169 51.11 31.00 -14.82
C GLY A 169 50.02 31.85 -15.44
N ASN A 170 49.04 31.24 -16.18
CA ASN A 170 48.01 31.93 -16.94
C ASN A 170 46.75 32.24 -16.12
N VAL A 171 46.58 31.63 -14.94
CA VAL A 171 45.38 31.84 -14.07
C VAL A 171 45.79 31.92 -12.60
N SER A 172 44.94 32.51 -11.77
CA SER A 172 45.20 32.63 -10.33
C SER A 172 44.86 31.33 -9.57
N ILE A 173 45.45 31.15 -8.40
CA ILE A 173 45.15 30.02 -7.50
C ILE A 173 43.64 30.04 -7.08
N VAL A 174 43.03 31.19 -7.01
CA VAL A 174 41.60 31.34 -6.68
C VAL A 174 40.69 30.63 -7.74
N GLU A 175 41.11 30.70 -9.00
CA GLU A 175 40.37 30.03 -10.09
C GLU A 175 40.47 28.51 -9.97
N VAL A 176 41.61 27.97 -9.59
CA VAL A 176 41.82 26.54 -9.31
C VAL A 176 40.96 26.10 -8.13
N ILE A 177 40.94 26.87 -7.03
CA ILE A 177 40.13 26.56 -5.85
C ILE A 177 38.65 26.57 -6.22
N ASN A 178 38.18 27.52 -7.03
CA ASN A 178 36.79 27.54 -7.49
C ASN A 178 36.46 26.30 -8.35
N ALA A 179 37.33 25.89 -9.26
CA ALA A 179 37.14 24.71 -10.08
C ALA A 179 37.07 23.41 -9.21
N GLN A 180 37.91 23.34 -8.18
CA GLN A 180 37.87 22.24 -7.20
C GLN A 180 36.54 22.19 -6.42
N LEU A 181 36.06 23.34 -5.98
CA LEU A 181 34.76 23.46 -5.30
C LEU A 181 33.61 23.01 -6.19
N TYR A 182 33.61 23.42 -7.47
CA TYR A 182 32.59 22.97 -8.44
C TYR A 182 32.67 21.46 -8.70
N HIS A 183 33.87 20.88 -8.81
CA HIS A 183 34.03 19.44 -8.96
C HIS A 183 33.53 18.69 -7.71
N GLN A 184 33.88 19.13 -6.50
CA GLN A 184 33.36 18.52 -5.26
C GLN A 184 31.84 18.61 -5.19
N GLN A 185 31.25 19.75 -5.54
CA GLN A 185 29.79 19.91 -5.55
C GLN A 185 29.13 18.96 -6.57
N ALA A 186 29.70 18.83 -7.77
CA ALA A 186 29.22 17.90 -8.78
C ALA A 186 29.29 16.44 -8.30
N GLN A 187 30.38 16.07 -7.58
CA GLN A 187 30.54 14.75 -7.00
C GLN A 187 29.47 14.45 -5.94
N VAL A 188 29.20 15.40 -5.05
CA VAL A 188 28.12 15.27 -4.05
C VAL A 188 26.77 15.11 -4.73
N ASN A 189 26.48 15.93 -5.74
CA ASN A 189 25.23 15.88 -6.49
C ASN A 189 25.04 14.53 -7.21
N TYR A 190 26.10 13.96 -7.77
CA TYR A 190 26.07 12.65 -8.41
C TYR A 190 25.79 11.52 -7.40
N ILE A 191 26.47 11.53 -6.24
CA ILE A 191 26.21 10.56 -5.19
C ILE A 191 24.76 10.66 -4.69
N GLN A 192 24.27 11.89 -4.48
CA GLN A 192 22.89 12.15 -4.05
C GLN A 192 21.88 11.65 -5.08
N SER A 193 22.15 11.86 -6.38
CA SER A 193 21.25 11.38 -7.44
C SER A 193 21.18 9.85 -7.49
N LYS A 194 22.30 9.15 -7.28
CA LYS A 194 22.34 7.69 -7.17
C LYS A 194 21.52 7.17 -5.99
N LEU A 195 21.67 7.80 -4.82
CA LEU A 195 20.87 7.42 -3.65
C LEU A 195 19.38 7.61 -3.92
N ASN A 196 19.00 8.76 -4.51
CA ASN A 196 17.61 9.03 -4.87
C ASN A 196 17.06 8.03 -5.89
N ALA A 197 17.87 7.62 -6.87
CA ALA A 197 17.47 6.60 -7.85
C ALA A 197 17.27 5.23 -7.20
N GLN A 198 18.11 4.85 -6.23
CA GLN A 198 17.94 3.61 -5.48
C GLN A 198 16.69 3.65 -4.60
N MET A 199 16.39 4.77 -3.96
CA MET A 199 15.16 4.95 -3.19
C MET A 199 13.93 4.87 -4.09
N ALA A 200 13.93 5.57 -5.23
CA ALA A 200 12.83 5.53 -6.19
C ALA A 200 12.61 4.12 -6.77
N LYS A 201 13.69 3.35 -6.98
CA LYS A 201 13.62 1.94 -7.38
C LYS A 201 12.89 1.10 -6.33
N THR A 202 13.28 1.23 -5.08
CA THR A 202 12.66 0.48 -3.97
C THR A 202 11.18 0.86 -3.80
N ASP A 203 10.85 2.15 -3.95
CA ASP A 203 9.45 2.62 -3.90
C ASP A 203 8.62 2.05 -5.06
N PHE A 204 9.22 1.95 -6.25
CA PHE A 204 8.57 1.34 -7.41
C PHE A 204 8.37 -0.16 -7.23
N GLU A 205 9.38 -0.89 -6.76
CA GLU A 205 9.28 -2.33 -6.43
C GLU A 205 8.20 -2.58 -5.38
N ARG A 206 8.10 -1.71 -4.36
CA ARG A 206 7.03 -1.77 -3.37
C ARG A 206 5.66 -1.46 -3.97
N ALA A 207 5.55 -0.49 -4.88
CA ALA A 207 4.29 -0.11 -5.51
C ALA A 207 3.72 -1.22 -6.38
N ILE A 208 4.57 -1.97 -7.08
CA ILE A 208 4.16 -3.15 -7.86
C ILE A 208 3.80 -4.31 -6.92
N TYR A 209 4.06 -4.15 -5.60
CA TYR A 209 3.91 -5.23 -4.65
C TYR A 209 4.63 -6.49 -5.14
N TYR A 210 5.93 -6.33 -5.38
CA TYR A 210 6.79 -7.44 -5.71
C TYR A 210 6.93 -8.34 -4.48
N LEU A 211 5.88 -9.08 -4.19
CA LEU A 211 5.97 -10.27 -3.37
C LEU A 211 6.74 -11.31 -4.19
N ARG A 212 8.03 -11.25 -4.08
CA ARG A 212 8.80 -12.47 -4.16
C ARG A 212 8.41 -13.26 -2.91
N GLU A 213 7.38 -14.08 -3.00
CA GLU A 213 7.24 -15.19 -2.08
C GLU A 213 8.57 -15.91 -2.15
N LYS A 214 9.28 -15.85 -1.03
CA LYS A 214 10.46 -16.69 -0.85
C LYS A 214 9.96 -18.12 -0.93
N GLU A 215 10.24 -18.79 -2.04
CA GLU A 215 10.38 -20.23 -2.05
C GLU A 215 11.37 -20.67 -0.96
#